data_d5f81b96f55db8e0130b1823d7a6fbcc
#
_entry.id   d5f81b96f55db8e0130b1823d7a6fbcc
#
_cell.length_a   1.000
_cell.length_b   1.000
_cell.length_c   1.000
_cell.angle_alpha   90.00
_cell.angle_beta   90.00
_cell.angle_gamma   90.00
#
_symmetry.space_group_name_H-M   'P 1'
#
loop_
_entity.id
_entity.type
_entity.pdbx_description
1 polymer ?
#
loop_
_entity_poly.entity_id
_entity_poly.type
_entity_poly.pdbx_seq_one_letter_code
_entity_poly.pdbx_strand_id
1 'polypeptide(L)'
;MKNDIIHKPRVALTGSELSRQGEGMGRREFLKKVGCAGAGLALAAIQHEVFAQSLDPLPKRVLGRTKEKVSILGLGTAPVGEGPVDVQEGIKIFGEAIDRGVTYIDTARIYGNAEEILGHLIPKRRDKLFVVTKVSTDNAARAERSLSESLRRLKTDHLDLVHIHSIGSKKLDRVLALDGALNYLLKQKEAGKIRFIGISGHNRPPNFVRMLQTDQIDVIMCVMNYADRNIYDFESKVLPEARKRNVGCVAMKVYAGIKGGFPNHRSGHIGCVTEPAYLPQALAYALDLKGVSVAVVGPYTVEQAIQNVELARKYKPLSDKQRASLLEYGRKLAPSLGPRYGPVT
;
A
#
# COMPACT_ATOMS: atom_id res chain seq x y z
N MET A 1 -35.36 41.48 35.41
CA MET A 1 -34.48 42.65 35.58
C MET A 1 -33.62 42.71 34.33
N LYS A 2 -34.03 43.55 33.44
CA LYS A 2 -33.41 44.72 32.75
C LYS A 2 -32.04 44.40 32.15
N ASN A 3 -32.00 44.16 30.86
CA ASN A 3 -31.59 45.10 29.75
C ASN A 3 -30.20 45.75 29.98
N ASP A 4 -29.30 45.55 29.00
CA ASP A 4 -28.85 46.74 28.24
C ASP A 4 -28.08 46.30 26.97
N ILE A 5 -28.70 46.73 25.84
CA ILE A 5 -28.20 46.67 24.46
C ILE A 5 -27.38 47.93 24.23
N ILE A 6 -26.11 47.83 23.87
CA ILE A 6 -25.34 49.01 23.40
C ILE A 6 -25.17 48.93 21.87
N HIS A 7 -25.94 49.81 21.18
CA HIS A 7 -25.75 50.20 19.80
C HIS A 7 -24.49 51.05 19.63
N LYS A 8 -23.65 50.79 18.66
CA LYS A 8 -22.70 51.78 18.10
C LYS A 8 -23.11 52.14 16.65
N PRO A 9 -23.01 53.44 16.26
CA PRO A 9 -23.59 53.96 15.06
C PRO A 9 -22.73 53.70 13.80
N ARG A 10 -23.43 53.53 12.68
CA ARG A 10 -22.86 53.58 11.32
C ARG A 10 -22.50 55.03 10.97
N VAL A 11 -21.24 55.27 10.58
CA VAL A 11 -20.81 56.49 9.92
C VAL A 11 -20.93 56.30 8.41
N ALA A 12 -21.81 57.06 7.80
CA ALA A 12 -21.92 57.19 6.34
C ALA A 12 -20.85 58.19 5.87
N LEU A 13 -19.96 57.77 4.99
CA LEU A 13 -19.05 58.64 4.28
C LEU A 13 -19.73 59.09 2.99
N THR A 14 -20.02 60.39 2.90
CA THR A 14 -20.54 61.10 1.74
C THR A 14 -19.45 61.26 0.69
N GLY A 15 -19.81 61.04 -0.58
CA GLY A 15 -18.94 61.21 -1.73
C GLY A 15 -18.69 62.68 -2.05
N SER A 16 -17.50 63.16 -1.80
CA SER A 16 -16.95 64.39 -2.39
C SER A 16 -15.44 64.57 -2.06
N GLU A 17 -14.60 63.62 -2.39
CA GLU A 17 -13.14 63.82 -2.43
C GLU A 17 -12.48 62.90 -3.46
N LEU A 18 -12.93 62.99 -4.71
CA LEU A 18 -12.27 62.41 -5.87
C LEU A 18 -12.02 63.53 -6.90
N SER A 19 -11.07 64.38 -6.63
CA SER A 19 -10.36 65.11 -7.68
C SER A 19 -9.13 65.80 -7.11
N ARG A 20 -7.99 65.28 -7.45
CA ARG A 20 -6.66 65.90 -7.61
C ARG A 20 -5.58 65.02 -7.00
N GLN A 21 -4.96 64.25 -7.86
CA GLN A 21 -3.50 64.11 -8.00
C GLN A 21 -3.20 63.10 -9.10
N GLY A 22 -3.21 63.56 -10.34
CA GLY A 22 -2.62 62.87 -11.46
C GLY A 22 -1.14 63.26 -11.54
N GLU A 23 -0.27 62.58 -10.82
CA GLU A 23 1.15 62.55 -11.15
C GLU A 23 1.46 61.23 -11.81
N GLY A 24 1.85 61.31 -13.10
CA GLY A 24 2.14 60.21 -13.98
C GLY A 24 3.33 59.42 -13.47
N MET A 25 3.12 58.17 -13.13
CA MET A 25 4.14 57.20 -12.85
C MET A 25 5.10 57.08 -14.05
N GLY A 26 6.37 57.44 -13.86
CA GLY A 26 7.37 57.47 -14.92
C GLY A 26 7.55 56.08 -15.58
N ARG A 27 7.78 56.06 -16.90
CA ARG A 27 7.99 54.83 -17.68
C ARG A 27 8.99 53.84 -17.02
N ARG A 28 9.94 54.39 -16.27
CA ARG A 28 11.00 53.60 -15.59
C ARG A 28 10.47 52.89 -14.32
N GLU A 29 9.49 53.44 -13.61
CA GLU A 29 8.84 52.84 -12.47
C GLU A 29 7.79 51.81 -12.87
N PHE A 30 7.07 52.03 -13.95
CA PHE A 30 6.18 51.06 -14.57
C PHE A 30 6.92 49.81 -15.04
N LEU A 31 8.08 49.97 -15.71
CA LEU A 31 8.95 48.85 -16.14
C LEU A 31 9.57 48.09 -14.98
N LYS A 32 9.85 48.73 -13.84
CA LYS A 32 10.31 48.01 -12.63
C LYS A 32 9.17 47.18 -11.99
N LYS A 33 7.94 47.70 -11.95
CA LYS A 33 6.78 46.97 -11.39
C LYS A 33 6.32 45.83 -12.31
N VAL A 34 6.36 46.01 -13.61
CA VAL A 34 6.03 44.97 -14.61
C VAL A 34 7.15 43.92 -14.68
N GLY A 35 8.41 44.30 -14.52
CA GLY A 35 9.55 43.37 -14.46
C GLY A 35 9.51 42.46 -13.26
N CYS A 36 9.07 42.94 -12.08
CA CYS A 36 8.90 42.11 -10.87
C CYS A 36 7.70 41.14 -10.95
N ALA A 37 6.60 41.55 -11.59
CA ALA A 37 5.45 40.69 -11.82
C ALA A 37 5.74 39.59 -12.87
N GLY A 38 6.49 39.94 -13.95
CA GLY A 38 6.92 38.97 -14.94
C GLY A 38 7.93 37.95 -14.42
N ALA A 39 8.84 38.36 -13.53
CA ALA A 39 9.79 37.45 -12.90
C ALA A 39 9.10 36.49 -11.90
N GLY A 40 8.08 36.95 -11.18
CA GLY A 40 7.29 36.10 -10.29
C GLY A 40 6.47 35.03 -11.02
N LEU A 41 5.87 35.39 -12.16
CA LEU A 41 5.15 34.44 -13.02
C LEU A 41 6.08 33.48 -13.74
N ALA A 42 7.27 33.93 -14.16
CA ALA A 42 8.28 33.07 -14.75
C ALA A 42 8.89 32.10 -13.73
N LEU A 43 9.13 32.54 -12.49
CA LEU A 43 9.57 31.65 -11.40
C LEU A 43 8.50 30.66 -11.00
N ALA A 44 7.22 31.04 -10.96
CA ALA A 44 6.10 30.12 -10.70
C ALA A 44 5.90 29.12 -11.86
N ALA A 45 6.07 29.54 -13.10
CA ALA A 45 6.05 28.66 -14.27
C ALA A 45 7.25 27.70 -14.27
N ILE A 46 8.45 28.17 -13.94
CA ILE A 46 9.66 27.32 -13.79
C ILE A 46 9.53 26.38 -12.61
N GLN A 47 8.92 26.78 -11.50
CA GLN A 47 8.61 25.85 -10.39
C GLN A 47 7.55 24.82 -10.80
N HIS A 48 6.52 25.20 -11.60
CA HIS A 48 5.55 24.23 -12.13
C HIS A 48 6.18 23.31 -13.19
N GLU A 49 7.06 23.79 -14.05
CA GLU A 49 7.79 22.95 -15.02
C GLU A 49 8.83 22.05 -14.34
N VAL A 50 9.50 22.49 -13.27
CA VAL A 50 10.42 21.66 -12.48
C VAL A 50 9.67 20.58 -11.68
N PHE A 51 8.41 20.82 -11.28
CA PHE A 51 7.55 19.77 -10.71
C PHE A 51 6.89 18.88 -11.77
N ALA A 52 6.82 19.29 -13.02
CA ALA A 52 6.39 18.50 -14.17
C ALA A 52 7.53 17.77 -14.88
N GLN A 53 8.75 17.77 -14.34
CA GLN A 53 9.76 16.81 -14.77
C GLN A 53 9.18 15.42 -14.56
N SER A 54 9.02 14.70 -15.67
CA SER A 54 8.54 13.31 -15.70
C SER A 54 9.32 12.51 -14.67
N LEU A 55 8.72 12.34 -13.49
CA LEU A 55 9.26 11.42 -12.51
C LEU A 55 9.36 10.06 -13.22
N ASP A 56 10.51 9.42 -13.16
CA ASP A 56 10.69 8.09 -13.72
C ASP A 56 9.50 7.21 -13.30
N PRO A 57 8.93 6.43 -14.23
CA PRO A 57 7.80 5.59 -13.92
C PRO A 57 8.18 4.59 -12.82
N LEU A 58 7.25 4.32 -11.91
CA LEU A 58 7.47 3.31 -10.87
C LEU A 58 7.80 1.96 -11.53
N PRO A 59 8.95 1.32 -11.22
CA PRO A 59 9.34 0.07 -11.84
C PRO A 59 8.29 -1.02 -11.70
N LYS A 60 8.17 -1.89 -12.72
CA LYS A 60 7.23 -3.01 -12.74
C LYS A 60 7.98 -4.33 -12.92
N ARG A 61 7.42 -5.41 -12.35
CA ARG A 61 7.90 -6.79 -12.53
C ARG A 61 6.75 -7.70 -12.93
N VAL A 62 7.08 -8.78 -13.61
CA VAL A 62 6.11 -9.86 -13.89
C VAL A 62 5.85 -10.63 -12.59
N LEU A 63 4.58 -10.85 -12.28
CA LEU A 63 4.14 -11.59 -11.08
C LEU A 63 4.05 -13.09 -11.38
N GLY A 64 5.20 -13.73 -11.47
CA GLY A 64 5.31 -15.18 -11.74
C GLY A 64 4.48 -15.65 -12.94
N ARG A 65 3.81 -16.81 -12.81
CA ARG A 65 2.99 -17.42 -13.86
C ARG A 65 1.72 -16.66 -14.22
N THR A 66 1.34 -15.62 -13.45
CA THR A 66 0.22 -14.75 -13.85
C THR A 66 0.50 -13.99 -15.13
N LYS A 67 1.78 -13.77 -15.47
CA LYS A 67 2.29 -12.96 -16.57
C LYS A 67 1.92 -11.46 -16.46
N GLU A 68 1.23 -11.05 -15.41
CA GLU A 68 0.84 -9.66 -15.18
C GLU A 68 2.05 -8.83 -14.76
N LYS A 69 2.18 -7.62 -15.35
CA LYS A 69 3.19 -6.63 -14.96
C LYS A 69 2.61 -5.68 -13.91
N VAL A 70 3.07 -5.79 -12.69
CA VAL A 70 2.64 -4.98 -11.56
C VAL A 70 3.78 -4.12 -11.02
N SER A 71 3.45 -3.01 -10.34
CA SER A 71 4.45 -2.18 -9.68
C SER A 71 5.21 -2.98 -8.61
N ILE A 72 6.52 -2.73 -8.48
CA ILE A 72 7.35 -3.41 -7.46
C ILE A 72 6.94 -3.04 -6.03
N LEU A 73 6.29 -1.88 -5.86
CA LEU A 73 5.62 -1.49 -4.62
C LEU A 73 4.13 -1.82 -4.72
N GLY A 74 3.61 -2.54 -3.73
CA GLY A 74 2.18 -2.75 -3.54
C GLY A 74 1.64 -1.88 -2.41
N LEU A 75 0.43 -1.33 -2.58
CA LEU A 75 -0.30 -0.60 -1.56
C LEU A 75 -0.98 -1.58 -0.60
N GLY A 76 -0.49 -1.67 0.64
CA GLY A 76 -1.16 -2.37 1.73
C GLY A 76 -2.18 -1.45 2.41
N THR A 77 -3.41 -1.90 2.58
CA THR A 77 -4.51 -1.04 3.04
C THR A 77 -4.93 -1.26 4.49
N ALA A 78 -4.39 -2.28 5.16
CA ALA A 78 -4.73 -2.61 6.55
C ALA A 78 -4.49 -1.45 7.54
N PRO A 79 -3.37 -0.67 7.48
CA PRO A 79 -3.13 0.43 8.42
C PRO A 79 -4.24 1.48 8.43
N VAL A 80 -4.67 1.91 7.26
CA VAL A 80 -5.77 2.88 7.12
C VAL A 80 -7.11 2.23 7.48
N GLY A 81 -7.39 1.03 6.95
CA GLY A 81 -8.69 0.39 7.12
C GLY A 81 -9.02 -0.04 8.55
N GLU A 82 -8.01 -0.46 9.32
CA GLU A 82 -8.17 -0.89 10.72
C GLU A 82 -7.83 0.21 11.73
N GLY A 83 -7.14 1.27 11.28
CA GLY A 83 -6.74 2.40 12.12
C GLY A 83 -7.83 3.46 12.26
N PRO A 84 -7.59 4.49 13.07
CA PRO A 84 -8.51 5.59 13.28
C PRO A 84 -8.42 6.65 12.15
N VAL A 85 -8.40 6.20 10.90
CA VAL A 85 -8.35 7.06 9.71
C VAL A 85 -9.75 7.15 9.13
N ASP A 86 -10.26 8.35 8.93
CA ASP A 86 -11.56 8.54 8.29
C ASP A 86 -11.53 8.22 6.79
N VAL A 87 -12.72 8.04 6.21
CA VAL A 87 -12.86 7.62 4.81
C VAL A 87 -12.26 8.64 3.84
N GLN A 88 -12.43 9.95 4.10
CA GLN A 88 -11.94 10.99 3.20
C GLN A 88 -10.42 11.07 3.20
N GLU A 89 -9.81 10.95 4.37
CA GLU A 89 -8.36 10.89 4.49
C GLU A 89 -7.80 9.59 3.89
N GLY A 90 -8.47 8.47 4.11
CA GLY A 90 -8.13 7.20 3.46
C GLY A 90 -8.17 7.26 1.94
N ILE A 91 -9.14 7.97 1.35
CA ILE A 91 -9.22 8.22 -0.10
C ILE A 91 -8.00 9.00 -0.58
N LYS A 92 -7.56 10.03 0.16
CA LYS A 92 -6.35 10.80 -0.19
C LYS A 92 -5.10 9.93 -0.12
N ILE A 93 -4.91 9.17 0.98
CA ILE A 93 -3.74 8.31 1.17
C ILE A 93 -3.63 7.26 0.05
N PHE A 94 -4.72 6.54 -0.24
CA PHE A 94 -4.71 5.51 -1.27
C PHE A 94 -4.63 6.13 -2.68
N GLY A 95 -5.35 7.24 -2.90
CA GLY A 95 -5.34 7.99 -4.15
C GLY A 95 -3.93 8.44 -4.51
N GLU A 96 -3.19 9.01 -3.57
CA GLU A 96 -1.83 9.49 -3.79
C GLU A 96 -0.87 8.37 -4.23
N ALA A 97 -0.93 7.21 -3.59
CA ALA A 97 -0.12 6.06 -4.00
C ALA A 97 -0.46 5.58 -5.42
N ILE A 98 -1.75 5.49 -5.75
CA ILE A 98 -2.24 5.05 -7.06
C ILE A 98 -1.85 6.07 -8.15
N ASP A 99 -2.09 7.36 -7.92
CA ASP A 99 -1.82 8.42 -8.88
C ASP A 99 -0.31 8.58 -9.15
N ARG A 100 0.54 8.13 -8.21
CA ARG A 100 2.00 8.03 -8.39
C ARG A 100 2.48 6.73 -9.02
N GLY A 101 1.59 5.86 -9.46
CA GLY A 101 1.90 4.70 -10.29
C GLY A 101 1.89 3.34 -9.58
N VAL A 102 1.43 3.25 -8.34
CA VAL A 102 1.19 1.96 -7.69
C VAL A 102 0.00 1.28 -8.37
N THR A 103 0.22 0.06 -8.86
CA THR A 103 -0.82 -0.72 -9.55
C THR A 103 -1.27 -1.96 -8.78
N TYR A 104 -0.47 -2.49 -7.87
CA TYR A 104 -0.81 -3.64 -7.03
C TYR A 104 -1.47 -3.14 -5.73
N ILE A 105 -2.76 -3.43 -5.57
CA ILE A 105 -3.57 -2.98 -4.43
C ILE A 105 -3.92 -4.16 -3.54
N ASP A 106 -3.37 -4.22 -2.33
CA ASP A 106 -3.61 -5.30 -1.38
C ASP A 106 -4.59 -4.88 -0.28
N THR A 107 -5.77 -5.50 -0.29
CA THR A 107 -6.78 -5.33 0.75
C THR A 107 -7.30 -6.66 1.28
N ALA A 108 -8.23 -6.63 2.21
CA ALA A 108 -8.97 -7.78 2.69
C ALA A 108 -10.31 -7.34 3.28
N ARG A 109 -11.32 -8.23 3.19
CA ARG A 109 -12.63 -8.02 3.80
C ARG A 109 -12.59 -7.67 5.30
N ILE A 110 -11.57 -8.17 6.00
CA ILE A 110 -11.40 -7.97 7.44
C ILE A 110 -10.64 -6.69 7.81
N TYR A 111 -10.16 -5.91 6.83
CA TYR A 111 -9.42 -4.65 7.07
C TYR A 111 -10.37 -3.46 7.23
N GLY A 112 -11.29 -3.55 8.19
CA GLY A 112 -12.22 -2.48 8.55
C GLY A 112 -12.95 -1.88 7.36
N ASN A 113 -12.71 -0.59 7.09
CA ASN A 113 -13.32 0.18 6.00
C ASN A 113 -12.45 0.25 4.72
N ALA A 114 -11.29 -0.45 4.67
CA ALA A 114 -10.35 -0.34 3.53
C ALA A 114 -10.99 -0.61 2.17
N GLU A 115 -11.85 -1.66 2.05
CA GLU A 115 -12.53 -1.98 0.80
C GLU A 115 -13.57 -0.91 0.41
N GLU A 116 -14.20 -0.25 1.37
CA GLU A 116 -15.15 0.86 1.12
C GLU A 116 -14.41 2.09 0.60
N ILE A 117 -13.28 2.44 1.22
CA ILE A 117 -12.40 3.52 0.75
C ILE A 117 -11.96 3.26 -0.69
N LEU A 118 -11.47 2.05 -0.97
CA LEU A 118 -11.06 1.65 -2.32
C LEU A 118 -12.21 1.69 -3.33
N GLY A 119 -13.44 1.42 -2.90
CA GLY A 119 -14.65 1.52 -3.72
C GLY A 119 -14.96 2.94 -4.23
N HIS A 120 -14.31 3.99 -3.70
CA HIS A 120 -14.33 5.35 -4.26
C HIS A 120 -13.26 5.56 -5.34
N LEU A 121 -12.22 4.73 -5.40
CA LEU A 121 -11.06 4.88 -6.28
C LEU A 121 -11.05 3.89 -7.46
N ILE A 122 -11.39 2.63 -7.19
CA ILE A 122 -11.29 1.52 -8.15
C ILE A 122 -12.16 1.72 -9.40
N PRO A 123 -13.46 2.09 -9.34
CA PRO A 123 -14.30 2.13 -10.54
C PRO A 123 -13.74 3.00 -11.65
N LYS A 124 -13.08 4.09 -11.31
CA LYS A 124 -12.49 5.02 -12.29
C LYS A 124 -11.12 4.58 -12.83
N ARG A 125 -10.51 3.55 -12.24
CA ARG A 125 -9.13 3.12 -12.49
C ARG A 125 -9.00 1.61 -12.64
N ARG A 126 -10.12 0.86 -12.70
CA ARG A 126 -10.13 -0.60 -12.62
C ARG A 126 -9.16 -1.27 -13.57
N ASP A 127 -9.14 -0.83 -14.84
CA ASP A 127 -8.29 -1.41 -15.89
C ASP A 127 -6.79 -1.18 -15.68
N LYS A 128 -6.43 -0.25 -14.82
CA LYS A 128 -5.02 0.10 -14.52
C LYS A 128 -4.51 -0.57 -13.25
N LEU A 129 -5.41 -1.19 -12.47
CA LEU A 129 -5.11 -1.73 -11.16
C LEU A 129 -5.16 -3.26 -11.15
N PHE A 130 -4.23 -3.87 -10.45
CA PHE A 130 -4.25 -5.27 -10.06
C PHE A 130 -4.80 -5.35 -8.63
N VAL A 131 -6.09 -5.65 -8.52
CA VAL A 131 -6.85 -5.57 -7.27
C VAL A 131 -6.86 -6.93 -6.58
N VAL A 132 -6.38 -6.94 -5.33
CA VAL A 132 -6.22 -8.15 -4.51
C VAL A 132 -7.03 -8.03 -3.23
N THR A 133 -7.87 -9.04 -2.96
CA THR A 133 -8.52 -9.18 -1.65
C THR A 133 -8.31 -10.58 -1.07
N LYS A 134 -8.92 -10.87 0.08
CA LYS A 134 -8.68 -12.12 0.82
C LYS A 134 -9.97 -12.67 1.43
N VAL A 135 -10.12 -14.00 1.41
CA VAL A 135 -11.13 -14.72 2.17
C VAL A 135 -10.50 -15.33 3.42
N SER A 136 -10.98 -14.96 4.61
CA SER A 136 -10.39 -15.36 5.90
C SER A 136 -11.04 -16.62 6.47
N THR A 137 -11.34 -17.61 5.61
CA THR A 137 -12.03 -18.85 6.00
C THR A 137 -11.44 -20.07 5.30
N ASP A 138 -11.75 -21.25 5.81
CA ASP A 138 -11.45 -22.56 5.21
C ASP A 138 -12.67 -23.21 4.53
N ASN A 139 -13.86 -22.59 4.63
CA ASN A 139 -15.15 -23.13 4.19
C ASN A 139 -15.71 -22.36 2.98
N ALA A 140 -16.27 -23.07 2.00
CA ALA A 140 -16.81 -22.52 0.77
C ALA A 140 -17.92 -21.49 0.97
N ALA A 141 -18.94 -21.82 1.79
CA ALA A 141 -20.08 -20.92 2.00
C ALA A 141 -19.70 -19.60 2.70
N ARG A 142 -18.71 -19.64 3.59
CA ARG A 142 -18.15 -18.40 4.18
C ARG A 142 -17.29 -17.63 3.18
N ALA A 143 -16.54 -18.34 2.32
CA ALA A 143 -15.76 -17.72 1.26
C ALA A 143 -16.65 -16.98 0.26
N GLU A 144 -17.77 -17.57 -0.10
CA GLU A 144 -18.79 -16.96 -0.98
C GLU A 144 -19.33 -15.65 -0.40
N ARG A 145 -19.78 -15.66 0.85
CA ARG A 145 -20.26 -14.44 1.51
C ARG A 145 -19.17 -13.36 1.58
N SER A 146 -17.93 -13.77 1.90
CA SER A 146 -16.81 -12.85 1.97
C SER A 146 -16.47 -12.22 0.62
N LEU A 147 -16.42 -13.03 -0.45
CA LEU A 147 -16.11 -12.56 -1.80
C LEU A 147 -17.21 -11.64 -2.35
N SER A 148 -18.48 -12.03 -2.19
CA SER A 148 -19.64 -11.22 -2.62
C SER A 148 -19.63 -9.84 -1.93
N GLU A 149 -19.35 -9.80 -0.64
CA GLU A 149 -19.25 -8.55 0.11
C GLU A 149 -18.04 -7.71 -0.34
N SER A 150 -16.88 -8.32 -0.62
CA SER A 150 -15.72 -7.63 -1.15
C SER A 150 -16.00 -6.98 -2.51
N LEU A 151 -16.62 -7.71 -3.45
CA LEU A 151 -17.02 -7.17 -4.75
C LEU A 151 -17.95 -5.96 -4.61
N ARG A 152 -18.94 -6.07 -3.70
CA ARG A 152 -19.89 -4.99 -3.42
C ARG A 152 -19.19 -3.73 -2.87
N ARG A 153 -18.28 -3.89 -1.87
CA ARG A 153 -17.58 -2.77 -1.23
C ARG A 153 -16.58 -2.11 -2.19
N LEU A 154 -15.84 -2.91 -2.94
CA LEU A 154 -14.88 -2.46 -3.95
C LEU A 154 -15.56 -1.88 -5.20
N LYS A 155 -16.89 -2.06 -5.34
CA LYS A 155 -17.70 -1.61 -6.49
C LYS A 155 -17.12 -2.09 -7.82
N THR A 156 -16.82 -3.37 -7.90
CA THR A 156 -16.30 -4.04 -9.11
C THR A 156 -16.96 -5.40 -9.27
N ASP A 157 -17.08 -5.88 -10.49
CA ASP A 157 -17.66 -7.18 -10.84
C ASP A 157 -16.64 -8.32 -10.83
N HIS A 158 -15.34 -7.99 -10.83
CA HIS A 158 -14.26 -8.98 -10.85
C HIS A 158 -13.04 -8.51 -10.04
N LEU A 159 -12.19 -9.47 -9.70
CA LEU A 159 -10.92 -9.26 -8.98
C LEU A 159 -9.78 -9.93 -9.74
N ASP A 160 -8.58 -9.36 -9.62
CA ASP A 160 -7.41 -9.98 -10.22
C ASP A 160 -6.93 -11.17 -9.39
N LEU A 161 -6.87 -11.03 -8.07
CA LEU A 161 -6.35 -12.08 -7.19
C LEU A 161 -7.15 -12.16 -5.90
N VAL A 162 -7.48 -13.38 -5.47
CA VAL A 162 -8.06 -13.62 -4.15
C VAL A 162 -7.17 -14.59 -3.37
N HIS A 163 -6.68 -14.13 -2.21
CA HIS A 163 -5.93 -14.98 -1.30
C HIS A 163 -6.82 -15.74 -0.32
N ILE A 164 -6.48 -17.01 -0.04
CA ILE A 164 -6.89 -17.67 1.21
C ILE A 164 -6.01 -17.08 2.31
N HIS A 165 -6.63 -16.30 3.22
CA HIS A 165 -5.95 -15.48 4.21
C HIS A 165 -5.44 -16.30 5.39
N SER A 166 -4.20 -15.99 5.86
CA SER A 166 -3.59 -16.58 7.06
C SER A 166 -3.51 -18.11 7.00
N ILE A 167 -2.99 -18.63 5.87
CA ILE A 167 -2.94 -20.07 5.60
C ILE A 167 -2.17 -20.85 6.68
N GLY A 168 -1.17 -20.23 7.33
CA GLY A 168 -0.46 -20.81 8.46
C GLY A 168 -1.35 -21.12 9.67
N SER A 169 -2.49 -20.46 9.80
CA SER A 169 -3.45 -20.65 10.89
C SER A 169 -4.67 -21.48 10.48
N LYS A 170 -4.71 -22.03 9.25
CA LYS A 170 -5.82 -22.83 8.74
C LYS A 170 -5.57 -24.33 8.90
N LYS A 171 -6.66 -25.07 9.03
CA LYS A 171 -6.64 -26.53 8.87
C LYS A 171 -6.66 -26.85 7.38
N LEU A 172 -5.51 -27.24 6.84
CA LEU A 172 -5.34 -27.41 5.37
C LEU A 172 -6.31 -28.44 4.79
N ASP A 173 -6.61 -29.52 5.51
CA ASP A 173 -7.57 -30.52 5.03
C ASP A 173 -8.98 -29.93 4.83
N ARG A 174 -9.36 -28.95 5.65
CA ARG A 174 -10.62 -28.21 5.45
C ARG A 174 -10.57 -27.26 4.25
N VAL A 175 -9.43 -26.58 4.07
CA VAL A 175 -9.21 -25.70 2.91
C VAL A 175 -9.30 -26.49 1.60
N LEU A 176 -8.75 -27.72 1.59
CA LEU A 176 -8.66 -28.60 0.43
C LEU A 176 -9.89 -29.50 0.20
N ALA A 177 -10.81 -29.55 1.16
CA ALA A 177 -12.04 -30.35 1.05
C ALA A 177 -12.94 -29.87 -0.12
N LEU A 178 -13.86 -30.73 -0.58
CA LEU A 178 -14.81 -30.39 -1.65
C LEU A 178 -15.68 -29.17 -1.31
N ASP A 179 -16.02 -28.98 -0.04
CA ASP A 179 -16.71 -27.81 0.51
C ASP A 179 -15.74 -26.77 1.07
N GLY A 180 -14.46 -26.85 0.71
CA GLY A 180 -13.39 -25.97 1.17
C GLY A 180 -13.27 -24.68 0.37
N ALA A 181 -12.54 -23.72 0.96
CA ALA A 181 -12.35 -22.41 0.36
C ALA A 181 -11.61 -22.46 -0.97
N LEU A 182 -10.62 -23.37 -1.13
CA LEU A 182 -9.88 -23.49 -2.40
C LEU A 182 -10.82 -23.93 -3.54
N ASN A 183 -11.63 -24.95 -3.32
CA ASN A 183 -12.54 -25.45 -4.35
C ASN A 183 -13.60 -24.40 -4.76
N TYR A 184 -14.09 -23.60 -3.79
CA TYR A 184 -14.94 -22.46 -4.11
C TYR A 184 -14.22 -21.43 -4.99
N LEU A 185 -12.99 -21.04 -4.66
CA LEU A 185 -12.24 -20.08 -5.46
C LEU A 185 -11.91 -20.59 -6.87
N LEU A 186 -11.66 -21.89 -7.03
CA LEU A 186 -11.47 -22.50 -8.35
C LEU A 186 -12.72 -22.32 -9.23
N LYS A 187 -13.91 -22.56 -8.69
CA LYS A 187 -15.17 -22.30 -9.40
C LYS A 187 -15.38 -20.84 -9.74
N GLN A 188 -14.95 -19.91 -8.87
CA GLN A 188 -15.04 -18.47 -9.16
C GLN A 188 -14.03 -18.05 -10.25
N LYS A 189 -12.88 -18.72 -10.32
CA LYS A 189 -11.88 -18.52 -11.39
C LYS A 189 -12.42 -19.02 -12.74
N GLU A 190 -13.04 -20.17 -12.78
CA GLU A 190 -13.72 -20.70 -13.96
C GLU A 190 -14.87 -19.79 -14.44
N ALA A 191 -15.63 -19.21 -13.48
CA ALA A 191 -16.71 -18.27 -13.77
C ALA A 191 -16.22 -16.85 -14.15
N GLY A 192 -14.92 -16.61 -14.18
CA GLY A 192 -14.33 -15.30 -14.54
C GLY A 192 -14.47 -14.20 -13.50
N LYS A 193 -15.00 -14.50 -12.30
CA LYS A 193 -15.12 -13.52 -11.20
C LYS A 193 -13.78 -13.18 -10.55
N ILE A 194 -12.82 -14.10 -10.61
CA ILE A 194 -11.44 -13.88 -10.16
C ILE A 194 -10.50 -14.42 -11.22
N ARG A 195 -9.36 -13.78 -11.42
CA ARG A 195 -8.38 -14.21 -12.42
C ARG A 195 -7.37 -15.20 -11.84
N PHE A 196 -6.93 -14.96 -10.61
CA PHE A 196 -5.87 -15.73 -9.95
C PHE A 196 -6.24 -16.08 -8.51
N ILE A 197 -5.66 -17.18 -8.03
CA ILE A 197 -5.81 -17.65 -6.65
C ILE A 197 -4.48 -17.58 -5.94
N GLY A 198 -4.49 -17.09 -4.71
CA GLY A 198 -3.28 -17.03 -3.90
C GLY A 198 -3.49 -17.51 -2.47
N ILE A 199 -2.41 -17.54 -1.74
CA ILE A 199 -2.39 -17.75 -0.29
C ILE A 199 -1.58 -16.65 0.37
N SER A 200 -2.00 -16.25 1.59
CA SER A 200 -1.25 -15.29 2.38
C SER A 200 -1.12 -15.73 3.83
N GLY A 201 -0.07 -15.27 4.50
CA GLY A 201 0.10 -15.56 5.93
C GLY A 201 1.47 -15.17 6.46
N HIS A 202 1.60 -15.26 7.79
CA HIS A 202 2.74 -14.75 8.52
C HIS A 202 3.58 -15.85 9.20
N ASN A 203 3.05 -17.07 9.28
CA ASN A 203 3.57 -18.16 10.09
C ASN A 203 3.43 -19.51 9.38
N ARG A 204 3.99 -20.56 9.98
CA ARG A 204 3.98 -21.95 9.47
C ARG A 204 4.34 -22.08 8.00
N PRO A 205 5.58 -21.83 7.59
CA PRO A 205 6.04 -22.03 6.21
C PRO A 205 5.67 -23.40 5.60
N PRO A 206 5.67 -24.53 6.34
CA PRO A 206 5.25 -25.82 5.78
C PRO A 206 3.86 -25.84 5.18
N ASN A 207 2.91 -25.06 5.72
CA ASN A 207 1.57 -24.96 5.16
C ASN A 207 1.57 -24.32 3.75
N PHE A 208 2.46 -23.35 3.52
CA PHE A 208 2.65 -22.75 2.19
C PHE A 208 3.21 -23.78 1.21
N VAL A 209 4.21 -24.55 1.61
CA VAL A 209 4.79 -25.59 0.76
C VAL A 209 3.73 -26.63 0.36
N ARG A 210 2.92 -27.11 1.32
CA ARG A 210 1.84 -28.04 1.05
C ARG A 210 0.79 -27.46 0.08
N MET A 211 0.44 -26.20 0.22
CA MET A 211 -0.49 -25.51 -0.71
C MET A 211 0.13 -25.35 -2.09
N LEU A 212 1.41 -25.02 -2.20
CA LEU A 212 2.12 -24.93 -3.48
C LEU A 212 2.15 -26.27 -4.22
N GLN A 213 2.24 -27.40 -3.52
CA GLN A 213 2.22 -28.74 -4.08
C GLN A 213 0.90 -29.14 -4.76
N THR A 214 -0.19 -28.39 -4.50
CA THR A 214 -1.47 -28.60 -5.21
C THR A 214 -1.44 -28.10 -6.64
N ASP A 215 -0.46 -27.30 -7.05
CA ASP A 215 -0.34 -26.58 -8.32
C ASP A 215 -1.49 -25.59 -8.64
N GLN A 216 -2.41 -25.36 -7.68
CA GLN A 216 -3.58 -24.48 -7.82
C GLN A 216 -3.31 -23.03 -7.38
N ILE A 217 -2.11 -22.75 -6.86
CA ILE A 217 -1.77 -21.43 -6.32
C ILE A 217 -0.95 -20.64 -7.33
N ASP A 218 -1.48 -19.46 -7.71
CA ASP A 218 -0.83 -18.57 -8.67
C ASP A 218 0.12 -17.56 -7.99
N VAL A 219 -0.19 -17.15 -6.73
CA VAL A 219 0.58 -16.14 -5.98
C VAL A 219 0.67 -16.50 -4.51
N ILE A 220 1.84 -16.31 -3.91
CA ILE A 220 2.02 -16.31 -2.44
C ILE A 220 2.32 -14.90 -1.94
N MET A 221 1.81 -14.59 -0.74
CA MET A 221 2.13 -13.38 -0.01
C MET A 221 2.51 -13.76 1.43
N CYS A 222 3.76 -13.58 1.79
CA CYS A 222 4.25 -13.97 3.12
C CYS A 222 5.27 -12.97 3.68
N VAL A 223 5.58 -13.13 4.96
CA VAL A 223 6.55 -12.28 5.67
C VAL A 223 7.95 -12.52 5.10
N MET A 224 8.49 -11.49 4.48
CA MET A 224 9.86 -11.51 3.95
C MET A 224 10.55 -10.19 4.25
N ASN A 225 11.38 -10.18 5.28
CA ASN A 225 12.20 -9.04 5.66
C ASN A 225 13.47 -9.51 6.40
N TYR A 226 14.41 -8.60 6.52
CA TYR A 226 15.74 -8.83 7.06
C TYR A 226 15.78 -9.35 8.52
N ALA A 227 14.72 -9.13 9.31
CA ALA A 227 14.62 -9.59 10.69
C ALA A 227 13.88 -10.93 10.81
N ASP A 228 12.67 -11.03 10.19
CA ASP A 228 11.82 -12.22 10.30
C ASP A 228 12.36 -13.45 9.58
N ARG A 229 13.35 -13.29 8.68
CA ARG A 229 14.10 -14.42 8.14
C ARG A 229 14.77 -15.28 9.21
N ASN A 230 15.13 -14.68 10.35
CA ASN A 230 15.74 -15.39 11.48
C ASN A 230 14.70 -16.04 12.40
N ILE A 231 13.38 -15.87 12.11
CA ILE A 231 12.28 -16.41 12.93
C ILE A 231 11.47 -17.42 12.11
N TYR A 232 10.91 -17.00 10.98
CA TYR A 232 10.02 -17.84 10.15
C TYR A 232 10.71 -18.46 8.95
N ASP A 233 11.69 -17.76 8.39
CA ASP A 233 12.52 -18.22 7.27
C ASP A 233 11.72 -18.71 6.04
N PHE A 234 10.76 -17.88 5.60
CA PHE A 234 10.06 -18.12 4.34
C PHE A 234 10.99 -18.14 3.12
N GLU A 235 12.12 -17.45 3.23
CA GLU A 235 13.09 -17.30 2.15
C GLU A 235 13.73 -18.62 1.76
N SER A 236 14.18 -19.43 2.73
CA SER A 236 14.79 -20.74 2.46
C SER A 236 13.76 -21.85 2.32
N LYS A 237 12.62 -21.75 3.04
CA LYS A 237 11.63 -22.83 3.14
C LYS A 237 10.55 -22.78 2.06
N VAL A 238 10.17 -21.58 1.57
CA VAL A 238 9.01 -21.41 0.67
C VAL A 238 9.39 -20.87 -0.69
N LEU A 239 10.28 -19.87 -0.78
CA LEU A 239 10.64 -19.27 -2.07
C LEU A 239 11.22 -20.27 -3.09
N PRO A 240 12.05 -21.26 -2.73
CA PRO A 240 12.54 -22.23 -3.70
C PRO A 240 11.41 -23.01 -4.37
N GLU A 241 10.41 -23.43 -3.61
CA GLU A 241 9.25 -24.18 -4.12
C GLU A 241 8.35 -23.29 -5.00
N ALA A 242 8.12 -22.05 -4.58
CA ALA A 242 7.37 -21.09 -5.37
C ALA A 242 8.07 -20.79 -6.72
N ARG A 243 9.39 -20.61 -6.73
CA ARG A 243 10.16 -20.39 -7.96
C ARG A 243 10.13 -21.57 -8.89
N LYS A 244 10.28 -22.80 -8.36
CA LYS A 244 10.20 -24.04 -9.15
C LYS A 244 8.89 -24.13 -9.96
N ARG A 245 7.79 -23.59 -9.40
CA ARG A 245 6.45 -23.57 -10.00
C ARG A 245 6.12 -22.28 -10.71
N ASN A 246 7.07 -21.34 -10.81
CA ASN A 246 6.85 -20.00 -11.35
C ASN A 246 5.66 -19.27 -10.68
N VAL A 247 5.41 -19.50 -9.40
CA VAL A 247 4.38 -18.82 -8.61
C VAL A 247 4.84 -17.40 -8.29
N GLY A 248 3.96 -16.42 -8.44
CA GLY A 248 4.23 -15.02 -8.09
C GLY A 248 4.50 -14.87 -6.59
N CYS A 249 5.55 -14.14 -6.22
CA CYS A 249 5.92 -13.95 -4.82
C CYS A 249 5.80 -12.48 -4.43
N VAL A 250 5.07 -12.23 -3.34
CA VAL A 250 4.82 -10.92 -2.76
C VAL A 250 5.34 -10.89 -1.33
N ALA A 251 6.26 -9.96 -1.06
CA ALA A 251 6.78 -9.73 0.29
C ALA A 251 5.85 -8.80 1.06
N MET A 252 5.47 -9.18 2.27
CA MET A 252 4.79 -8.29 3.23
C MET A 252 5.60 -8.10 4.50
N LYS A 253 5.20 -7.11 5.34
CA LYS A 253 5.93 -6.73 6.57
C LYS A 253 7.38 -6.31 6.29
N VAL A 254 7.59 -5.71 5.14
CA VAL A 254 8.91 -5.34 4.58
C VAL A 254 9.74 -4.51 5.57
N TYR A 255 9.10 -3.64 6.35
CA TYR A 255 9.73 -2.85 7.41
C TYR A 255 9.66 -3.51 8.80
N ALA A 256 9.73 -4.85 8.82
CA ALA A 256 9.69 -5.67 10.04
C ALA A 256 8.42 -5.48 10.90
N GLY A 257 7.31 -4.98 10.30
CA GLY A 257 6.03 -4.81 10.97
C GLY A 257 5.91 -3.52 11.78
N ILE A 258 4.88 -3.44 12.63
CA ILE A 258 4.52 -2.27 13.42
C ILE A 258 5.22 -2.35 14.78
N LYS A 259 5.78 -1.23 15.23
CA LYS A 259 6.39 -1.10 16.55
C LYS A 259 5.34 -1.33 17.63
N GLY A 260 5.58 -2.32 18.51
CA GLY A 260 4.62 -2.74 19.55
C GLY A 260 3.53 -3.71 19.07
N GLY A 261 3.57 -4.14 17.79
CA GLY A 261 2.71 -5.21 17.28
C GLY A 261 1.28 -4.81 16.87
N PHE A 262 0.41 -5.80 16.69
CA PHE A 262 -0.96 -5.60 16.19
C PHE A 262 -1.86 -4.68 17.02
N PRO A 263 -1.81 -4.63 18.37
CA PRO A 263 -2.63 -3.69 19.14
C PRO A 263 -2.39 -2.23 18.73
N ASN A 264 -1.14 -1.87 18.42
CA ASN A 264 -0.78 -0.51 18.01
C ASN A 264 -1.30 -0.14 16.62
N HIS A 265 -1.54 -1.12 15.77
CA HIS A 265 -2.14 -0.92 14.46
C HIS A 265 -3.53 -0.26 14.56
N ARG A 266 -4.36 -0.76 15.46
CA ARG A 266 -5.73 -0.26 15.68
C ARG A 266 -5.78 1.03 16.49
N SER A 267 -4.78 1.28 17.32
CA SER A 267 -4.69 2.52 18.12
C SER A 267 -4.13 3.72 17.36
N GLY A 268 -3.80 3.55 16.07
CA GLY A 268 -3.24 4.63 15.25
C GLY A 268 -1.74 4.84 15.42
N HIS A 269 -1.02 3.87 15.95
CA HIS A 269 0.44 3.93 15.99
C HIS A 269 1.01 3.88 14.56
N ILE A 270 1.73 4.93 14.15
CA ILE A 270 2.19 5.11 12.77
C ILE A 270 3.62 4.66 12.50
N GLY A 271 4.35 4.19 13.52
CA GLY A 271 5.75 3.75 13.39
C GLY A 271 5.89 2.28 13.01
N CYS A 272 6.89 1.97 12.19
CA CYS A 272 7.34 0.62 11.93
C CYS A 272 8.55 0.24 12.81
N VAL A 273 8.89 -1.06 12.84
CA VAL A 273 10.05 -1.56 13.59
C VAL A 273 11.36 -1.08 12.99
N THR A 274 11.43 -1.02 11.65
CA THR A 274 12.62 -0.53 10.94
C THR A 274 12.82 0.96 11.19
N GLU A 275 13.99 1.35 11.64
CA GLU A 275 14.35 2.76 11.80
C GLU A 275 14.37 3.50 10.45
N PRO A 276 14.04 4.80 10.41
CA PRO A 276 13.93 5.57 9.16
C PRO A 276 15.17 5.47 8.25
N ALA A 277 16.37 5.44 8.83
CA ALA A 277 17.63 5.35 8.09
C ALA A 277 17.78 4.03 7.30
N TYR A 278 17.10 2.96 7.72
CA TYR A 278 17.17 1.64 7.10
C TYR A 278 15.98 1.33 6.17
N LEU A 279 15.00 2.21 6.03
CA LEU A 279 13.83 1.97 5.16
C LEU A 279 14.23 1.64 3.70
N PRO A 280 15.17 2.40 3.07
CA PRO A 280 15.61 2.08 1.71
C PRO A 280 16.21 0.67 1.60
N GLN A 281 17.06 0.30 2.56
CA GLN A 281 17.71 -1.02 2.57
C GLN A 281 16.71 -2.15 2.87
N ALA A 282 15.75 -1.93 3.75
CA ALA A 282 14.71 -2.93 4.06
C ALA A 282 13.80 -3.21 2.86
N LEU A 283 13.42 -2.16 2.12
CA LEU A 283 12.66 -2.30 0.88
C LEU A 283 13.49 -3.03 -0.20
N ALA A 284 14.74 -2.60 -0.39
CA ALA A 284 15.64 -3.21 -1.34
C ALA A 284 15.91 -4.68 -1.01
N TYR A 285 16.10 -5.02 0.27
CA TYR A 285 16.27 -6.40 0.71
C TYR A 285 15.13 -7.31 0.25
N ALA A 286 13.89 -6.90 0.49
CA ALA A 286 12.73 -7.68 0.09
C ALA A 286 12.63 -7.83 -1.43
N LEU A 287 12.91 -6.77 -2.18
CA LEU A 287 12.89 -6.75 -3.65
C LEU A 287 14.06 -7.50 -4.28
N ASP A 288 15.18 -7.66 -3.57
CA ASP A 288 16.36 -8.42 -4.02
C ASP A 288 16.20 -9.94 -3.84
N LEU A 289 15.22 -10.39 -3.08
CA LEU A 289 14.97 -11.81 -2.93
C LEU A 289 14.54 -12.42 -4.27
N LYS A 290 15.30 -13.40 -4.75
CA LYS A 290 15.08 -14.02 -6.05
C LYS A 290 13.66 -14.60 -6.15
N GLY A 291 12.86 -14.07 -7.06
CA GLY A 291 11.47 -14.47 -7.30
C GLY A 291 10.44 -13.50 -6.72
N VAL A 292 10.83 -12.57 -5.85
CA VAL A 292 9.92 -11.54 -5.34
C VAL A 292 9.65 -10.48 -6.41
N SER A 293 8.37 -10.28 -6.71
CA SER A 293 7.90 -9.30 -7.69
C SER A 293 7.41 -8.01 -7.05
N VAL A 294 6.82 -8.09 -5.85
CA VAL A 294 6.17 -6.97 -5.17
C VAL A 294 6.57 -6.95 -3.70
N ALA A 295 6.84 -5.76 -3.19
CA ALA A 295 6.94 -5.46 -1.76
C ALA A 295 5.72 -4.65 -1.33
N VAL A 296 4.85 -5.22 -0.48
CA VAL A 296 3.63 -4.54 0.01
C VAL A 296 3.95 -3.76 1.27
N VAL A 297 3.66 -2.47 1.22
CA VAL A 297 3.81 -1.55 2.35
C VAL A 297 2.50 -0.78 2.55
N GLY A 298 2.04 -0.67 3.79
CA GLY A 298 0.84 0.06 4.15
C GLY A 298 1.19 1.40 4.81
N PRO A 299 0.87 2.53 4.19
CA PRO A 299 1.01 3.86 4.79
C PRO A 299 -0.14 4.15 5.77
N TYR A 300 0.09 5.05 6.73
CA TYR A 300 -0.94 5.66 7.58
C TYR A 300 -1.24 7.11 7.16
N THR A 301 -0.32 7.75 6.44
CA THR A 301 -0.45 9.15 6.01
C THR A 301 -0.10 9.31 4.54
N VAL A 302 -0.50 10.45 3.96
CA VAL A 302 -0.15 10.84 2.59
C VAL A 302 1.37 10.93 2.41
N GLU A 303 2.08 11.50 3.38
CA GLU A 303 3.54 11.64 3.34
C GLU A 303 4.22 10.27 3.32
N GLN A 304 3.72 9.30 4.10
CA GLN A 304 4.24 7.92 4.07
C GLN A 304 3.95 7.23 2.73
N ALA A 305 2.78 7.50 2.13
CA ALA A 305 2.47 6.97 0.79
C ALA A 305 3.44 7.51 -0.25
N ILE A 306 3.69 8.82 -0.24
CA ILE A 306 4.68 9.48 -1.11
C ILE A 306 6.08 8.91 -0.86
N GLN A 307 6.52 8.86 0.39
CA GLN A 307 7.85 8.35 0.76
C GLN A 307 8.07 6.93 0.25
N ASN A 308 7.11 6.03 0.43
CA ASN A 308 7.22 4.65 -0.02
C ASN A 308 7.36 4.55 -1.55
N VAL A 309 6.60 5.36 -2.30
CA VAL A 309 6.71 5.41 -3.76
C VAL A 309 8.08 5.93 -4.19
N GLU A 310 8.59 6.99 -3.56
CA GLU A 310 9.92 7.54 -3.89
C GLU A 310 11.05 6.55 -3.55
N LEU A 311 10.93 5.81 -2.44
CA LEU A 311 11.88 4.75 -2.11
C LEU A 311 11.88 3.63 -3.17
N ALA A 312 10.70 3.23 -3.62
CA ALA A 312 10.56 2.20 -4.65
C ALA A 312 11.05 2.70 -6.03
N ARG A 313 10.82 3.97 -6.36
CA ARG A 313 11.30 4.60 -7.60
C ARG A 313 12.83 4.65 -7.67
N LYS A 314 13.45 4.94 -6.54
CA LYS A 314 14.92 5.02 -6.38
C LYS A 314 15.55 3.66 -6.03
N TYR A 315 14.77 2.57 -6.06
CA TYR A 315 15.27 1.24 -5.73
C TYR A 315 16.49 0.86 -6.56
N LYS A 316 17.52 0.42 -5.87
CA LYS A 316 18.70 -0.24 -6.43
C LYS A 316 19.03 -1.48 -5.59
N PRO A 317 19.53 -2.55 -6.19
CA PRO A 317 19.98 -3.71 -5.44
C PRO A 317 21.02 -3.34 -4.38
N LEU A 318 20.96 -4.03 -3.24
CA LEU A 318 21.93 -3.84 -2.16
C LEU A 318 23.32 -4.33 -2.60
N SER A 319 24.36 -3.56 -2.28
CA SER A 319 25.72 -4.07 -2.30
C SER A 319 25.89 -5.15 -1.22
N ASP A 320 26.88 -6.03 -1.37
CA ASP A 320 27.17 -7.10 -0.39
C ASP A 320 27.39 -6.53 1.01
N LYS A 321 28.10 -5.40 1.12
CA LYS A 321 28.35 -4.70 2.38
C LYS A 321 27.04 -4.21 3.03
N GLN A 322 26.16 -3.59 2.25
CA GLN A 322 24.86 -3.13 2.76
C GLN A 322 23.97 -4.30 3.20
N ARG A 323 23.94 -5.37 2.39
CA ARG A 323 23.22 -6.59 2.70
C ARG A 323 23.73 -7.22 3.98
N ALA A 324 25.07 -7.40 4.14
CA ALA A 324 25.67 -7.97 5.33
C ALA A 324 25.34 -7.14 6.59
N SER A 325 25.46 -5.81 6.51
CA SER A 325 25.13 -4.91 7.62
C SER A 325 23.67 -5.01 8.02
N LEU A 326 22.73 -5.02 7.05
CA LEU A 326 21.30 -5.14 7.33
C LEU A 326 20.93 -6.50 7.92
N LEU A 327 21.55 -7.58 7.46
CA LEU A 327 21.34 -8.92 8.00
C LEU A 327 21.85 -9.06 9.43
N GLU A 328 22.99 -8.45 9.75
CA GLU A 328 23.50 -8.42 11.12
C GLU A 328 22.59 -7.62 12.04
N TYR A 329 22.06 -6.47 11.56
CA TYR A 329 21.04 -5.73 12.29
C TYR A 329 19.78 -6.57 12.54
N GLY A 330 19.30 -7.28 11.51
CA GLY A 330 18.14 -8.17 11.62
C GLY A 330 18.36 -9.34 12.59
N ARG A 331 19.56 -9.92 12.60
CA ARG A 331 19.93 -10.99 13.52
C ARG A 331 19.90 -10.53 14.98
N LYS A 332 20.38 -9.32 15.26
CA LYS A 332 20.32 -8.71 16.60
C LYS A 332 18.89 -8.36 17.03
N LEU A 333 18.04 -7.97 16.08
CA LEU A 333 16.65 -7.56 16.33
C LEU A 333 15.73 -8.77 16.55
N ALA A 334 15.94 -9.87 15.86
CA ALA A 334 15.03 -11.01 15.84
C ALA A 334 14.67 -11.59 17.21
N PRO A 335 15.61 -11.74 18.19
CA PRO A 335 15.26 -12.26 19.52
C PRO A 335 14.22 -11.41 20.25
N SER A 336 14.28 -10.08 20.12
CA SER A 336 13.33 -9.17 20.76
C SER A 336 11.96 -9.18 20.10
N LEU A 337 11.88 -9.56 18.82
CA LEU A 337 10.63 -9.70 18.08
C LEU A 337 9.90 -11.00 18.38
N GLY A 338 10.66 -12.09 18.52
CA GLY A 338 10.11 -13.44 18.75
C GLY A 338 9.10 -13.88 17.67
N PRO A 339 8.41 -15.00 17.87
CA PRO A 339 7.41 -15.52 16.92
C PRO A 339 6.05 -14.81 17.07
N ARG A 340 6.04 -13.47 16.96
CA ARG A 340 4.88 -12.57 17.17
C ARG A 340 3.69 -12.78 16.24
N TYR A 341 3.88 -13.52 15.16
CA TYR A 341 2.81 -13.83 14.19
C TYR A 341 2.24 -15.26 14.38
N GLY A 342 2.63 -15.95 15.46
CA GLY A 342 2.20 -17.31 15.76
C GLY A 342 3.28 -18.37 15.50
N PRO A 343 2.93 -19.66 15.59
CA PRO A 343 3.89 -20.78 15.53
C PRO A 343 4.73 -20.77 14.24
N VAL A 344 5.98 -21.18 14.38
CA VAL A 344 6.92 -21.30 13.25
C VAL A 344 6.69 -22.60 12.47
N THR A 345 6.28 -23.66 13.16
CA THR A 345 6.00 -25.02 12.63
C THR A 345 4.59 -25.47 12.95
#